data_79e90c270e7f6b2b23d66bacfda3fbe3
#
_entry.id   79e90c270e7f6b2b23d66bacfda3fbe3
#
_cell.length_a   1.000
_cell.length_b   1.000
_cell.length_c   1.000
_cell.angle_alpha   90.00
_cell.angle_beta   90.00
_cell.angle_gamma   90.00
#
_symmetry.space_group_name_H-M   'P 1'
#
loop_
_entity.id
_entity.type
_entity.pdbx_description
1 polymer ?
#
loop_
_entity_poly.entity_id
_entity_poly.type
_entity_poly.pdbx_seq_one_letter_code
_entity_poly.pdbx_strand_id
1 'polypeptide(L)'
;LISQLTDLGYSFDGLQTGYPGGEPDWHYVKDLSGIEEKDLIKSFSKKGKPLVKKAKTFGIKLKTLKRDELSIFKEITSATSDRREYSDKSLDYYQDFYDAFGDNADFMVATLNFQDYYDHLESDQAKLGARIVKLQADLEANPKSEKKQNQLRELSSQFETFDVRKGEATAFIDKYGQEDIVLAGSLFVYTPQEAVYLFSGSYPEFNK
;
A
#
# COMPACT_ATOMS: atom_id res chain seq x y z
N LEU A 1 -16.60 -9.96 -35.04
CA LEU A 1 -17.40 -9.68 -33.84
C LEU A 1 -18.14 -8.35 -33.96
N ILE A 2 -17.45 -7.19 -34.18
CA ILE A 2 -18.10 -5.86 -34.27
C ILE A 2 -19.18 -5.87 -35.36
N SER A 3 -18.86 -6.32 -36.58
CA SER A 3 -19.84 -6.40 -37.68
C SER A 3 -21.05 -7.27 -37.32
N GLN A 4 -20.84 -8.41 -36.68
CA GLN A 4 -21.89 -9.32 -36.26
C GLN A 4 -22.84 -8.67 -35.22
N LEU A 5 -22.28 -7.88 -34.29
CA LEU A 5 -23.07 -7.14 -33.31
C LEU A 5 -23.83 -5.98 -33.97
N THR A 6 -23.21 -5.28 -34.92
CA THR A 6 -23.87 -4.20 -35.68
C THR A 6 -25.05 -4.73 -36.49
N ASP A 7 -24.92 -5.92 -37.10
CA ASP A 7 -26.00 -6.60 -37.84
C ASP A 7 -27.16 -6.96 -36.92
N LEU A 8 -26.93 -7.13 -35.61
CA LEU A 8 -27.93 -7.37 -34.59
C LEU A 8 -28.50 -6.07 -33.96
N GLY A 9 -28.13 -4.89 -34.48
CA GLY A 9 -28.65 -3.60 -34.02
C GLY A 9 -27.83 -2.90 -32.91
N TYR A 10 -26.66 -3.42 -32.53
CA TYR A 10 -25.78 -2.75 -31.58
C TYR A 10 -24.95 -1.67 -32.30
N SER A 11 -24.73 -0.52 -31.65
CA SER A 11 -23.77 0.49 -32.09
C SER A 11 -22.41 0.28 -31.45
N PHE A 12 -21.34 0.60 -32.18
CA PHE A 12 -19.98 0.59 -31.66
C PHE A 12 -19.39 2.01 -31.78
N ASP A 13 -19.19 2.65 -30.65
CA ASP A 13 -18.74 4.05 -30.57
C ASP A 13 -17.22 4.21 -30.62
N GLY A 14 -16.49 3.14 -30.98
CA GLY A 14 -15.03 3.10 -31.01
C GLY A 14 -14.42 2.75 -29.66
N LEU A 15 -13.09 2.70 -29.62
CA LEU A 15 -12.34 2.53 -28.37
C LEU A 15 -12.32 3.85 -27.61
N GLN A 16 -12.81 3.82 -26.39
CA GLN A 16 -12.89 4.99 -25.52
C GLN A 16 -11.80 4.94 -24.45
N THR A 17 -11.46 6.07 -23.85
CA THR A 17 -10.54 6.20 -22.73
C THR A 17 -11.23 6.89 -21.54
N GLY A 18 -10.81 6.56 -20.31
CA GLY A 18 -11.45 7.06 -19.10
C GLY A 18 -12.62 6.20 -18.65
N TYR A 19 -13.67 6.85 -18.09
CA TYR A 19 -14.87 6.21 -17.55
C TYR A 19 -16.16 6.83 -18.14
N PRO A 20 -16.36 6.84 -19.45
CA PRO A 20 -17.50 7.54 -20.06
C PRO A 20 -18.85 6.92 -19.70
N GLY A 21 -18.89 5.62 -19.39
CA GLY A 21 -20.10 4.89 -18.99
C GLY A 21 -20.08 4.31 -17.59
N GLY A 22 -19.07 4.66 -16.77
CA GLY A 22 -18.92 4.14 -15.41
C GLY A 22 -18.09 2.87 -15.28
N GLU A 23 -17.81 2.16 -16.39
CA GLU A 23 -16.95 0.97 -16.42
C GLU A 23 -15.62 1.27 -17.11
N PRO A 24 -14.48 0.73 -16.62
CA PRO A 24 -13.19 0.92 -17.26
C PRO A 24 -13.07 0.09 -18.54
N ASP A 25 -12.64 0.71 -19.64
CA ASP A 25 -12.35 0.01 -20.90
C ASP A 25 -11.06 -0.80 -20.85
N TRP A 26 -10.17 -0.51 -19.90
CA TRP A 26 -8.85 -1.12 -19.78
C TRP A 26 -8.59 -1.61 -18.37
N HIS A 27 -8.16 -2.87 -18.25
CA HIS A 27 -7.82 -3.49 -16.98
C HIS A 27 -6.33 -3.81 -16.90
N TYR A 28 -5.73 -3.59 -15.74
CA TYR A 28 -4.43 -4.15 -15.42
C TYR A 28 -4.62 -5.58 -14.91
N VAL A 29 -4.10 -6.54 -15.66
CA VAL A 29 -4.19 -7.96 -15.31
C VAL A 29 -2.80 -8.49 -14.99
N LYS A 30 -2.71 -9.29 -13.92
CA LYS A 30 -1.54 -10.09 -13.60
C LYS A 30 -1.92 -11.55 -13.60
N ASP A 31 -1.31 -12.32 -14.50
CA ASP A 31 -1.44 -13.77 -14.48
C ASP A 31 -0.71 -14.34 -13.25
N LEU A 32 -1.44 -15.07 -12.42
CA LEU A 32 -0.96 -15.75 -11.23
C LEU A 32 -0.82 -17.26 -11.43
N SER A 33 -1.16 -17.78 -12.61
CA SER A 33 -1.09 -19.22 -12.92
C SER A 33 0.31 -19.77 -12.68
N GLY A 34 0.40 -20.86 -11.91
CA GLY A 34 1.67 -21.52 -11.59
C GLY A 34 2.60 -20.73 -10.64
N ILE A 35 2.16 -19.61 -10.07
CA ILE A 35 2.92 -18.88 -9.06
C ILE A 35 2.51 -19.36 -7.68
N GLU A 36 3.45 -19.99 -6.97
CA GLU A 36 3.24 -20.34 -5.57
C GLU A 36 3.35 -19.10 -4.67
N GLU A 37 2.65 -19.09 -3.53
CA GLU A 37 2.64 -17.96 -2.58
C GLU A 37 4.04 -17.49 -2.19
N LYS A 38 4.96 -18.43 -1.91
CA LYS A 38 6.37 -18.13 -1.58
C LYS A 38 7.12 -17.37 -2.69
N ASP A 39 6.66 -17.47 -3.94
CA ASP A 39 7.27 -16.86 -5.11
C ASP A 39 6.53 -15.60 -5.59
N LEU A 40 5.36 -15.31 -5.01
CA LEU A 40 4.53 -14.19 -5.41
C LEU A 40 5.30 -12.86 -5.39
N ILE A 41 6.06 -12.58 -4.34
CA ILE A 41 6.88 -11.35 -4.24
C ILE A 41 7.95 -11.30 -5.35
N LYS A 42 8.49 -12.45 -5.77
CA LYS A 42 9.47 -12.51 -6.86
C LYS A 42 8.87 -12.11 -8.21
N SER A 43 7.58 -12.35 -8.38
CA SER A 43 6.83 -12.02 -9.60
C SER A 43 6.50 -10.53 -9.74
N PHE A 44 6.68 -9.72 -8.70
CA PHE A 44 6.40 -8.29 -8.74
C PHE A 44 7.45 -7.52 -9.55
N SER A 45 7.07 -6.36 -10.05
CA SER A 45 7.98 -5.46 -10.76
C SER A 45 9.18 -5.07 -9.89
N LYS A 46 10.28 -4.63 -10.54
CA LYS A 46 11.48 -4.12 -9.83
C LYS A 46 11.14 -2.97 -8.86
N LYS A 47 10.13 -2.16 -9.17
CA LYS A 47 9.66 -1.05 -8.33
C LYS A 47 8.73 -1.51 -7.21
N GLY A 48 7.87 -2.51 -7.45
CA GLY A 48 6.90 -3.01 -6.46
C GLY A 48 7.52 -3.82 -5.32
N LYS A 49 8.52 -4.65 -5.62
CA LYS A 49 9.20 -5.49 -4.61
C LYS A 49 9.72 -4.73 -3.39
N PRO A 50 10.48 -3.61 -3.57
CA PRO A 50 10.97 -2.83 -2.43
C PRO A 50 9.84 -2.23 -1.60
N LEU A 51 8.73 -1.79 -2.22
CA LEU A 51 7.60 -1.20 -1.51
C LEU A 51 6.91 -2.21 -0.58
N VAL A 52 6.66 -3.43 -1.06
CA VAL A 52 6.07 -4.49 -0.22
C VAL A 52 7.00 -4.86 0.93
N LYS A 53 8.30 -4.96 0.68
CA LYS A 53 9.29 -5.23 1.74
C LYS A 53 9.32 -4.10 2.77
N LYS A 54 9.28 -2.84 2.30
CA LYS A 54 9.26 -1.65 3.14
C LYS A 54 8.02 -1.61 4.04
N ALA A 55 6.84 -1.91 3.50
CA ALA A 55 5.60 -1.99 4.27
C ALA A 55 5.71 -3.01 5.41
N LYS A 56 6.25 -4.22 5.13
CA LYS A 56 6.50 -5.23 6.17
C LYS A 56 7.50 -4.76 7.23
N THR A 57 8.58 -4.09 6.82
CA THR A 57 9.59 -3.55 7.75
C THR A 57 9.03 -2.45 8.64
N PHE A 58 8.08 -1.68 8.16
CA PHE A 58 7.41 -0.64 8.94
C PHE A 58 6.41 -1.18 9.95
N GLY A 59 6.10 -2.47 9.92
CA GLY A 59 5.14 -3.09 10.82
C GLY A 59 3.69 -2.88 10.41
N ILE A 60 3.43 -2.58 9.11
CA ILE A 60 2.06 -2.51 8.60
C ILE A 60 1.38 -3.86 8.75
N LYS A 61 0.22 -3.86 9.40
CA LYS A 61 -0.65 -5.02 9.59
C LYS A 61 -1.84 -4.91 8.64
N LEU A 62 -2.38 -6.06 8.24
CA LEU A 62 -3.61 -6.13 7.45
C LEU A 62 -4.71 -6.74 8.30
N LYS A 63 -5.91 -6.16 8.22
CA LYS A 63 -7.11 -6.65 8.91
C LYS A 63 -8.25 -6.70 7.91
N THR A 64 -8.95 -7.84 7.84
CA THR A 64 -10.23 -7.97 7.14
C THR A 64 -11.34 -7.50 8.08
N LEU A 65 -12.16 -6.57 7.62
CA LEU A 65 -13.28 -6.02 8.36
C LEU A 65 -14.49 -6.96 8.30
N LYS A 66 -15.23 -7.01 9.42
CA LYS A 66 -16.53 -7.65 9.47
C LYS A 66 -17.62 -6.66 9.05
N ARG A 67 -18.83 -7.17 8.87
CA ARG A 67 -19.99 -6.37 8.45
C ARG A 67 -20.26 -5.15 9.33
N ASP A 68 -20.17 -5.32 10.65
CA ASP A 68 -20.37 -4.26 11.66
C ASP A 68 -19.23 -3.25 11.72
N GLU A 69 -18.08 -3.55 11.12
CA GLU A 69 -16.92 -2.67 11.04
C GLU A 69 -16.84 -1.88 9.71
N LEU A 70 -17.79 -2.05 8.79
CA LEU A 70 -17.74 -1.43 7.46
C LEU A 70 -17.85 0.10 7.47
N SER A 71 -18.30 0.70 8.58
CA SER A 71 -18.19 2.15 8.78
C SER A 71 -16.76 2.65 8.65
N ILE A 72 -15.76 1.87 9.09
CA ILE A 72 -14.34 2.17 8.95
C ILE A 72 -13.96 2.29 7.46
N PHE A 73 -14.42 1.32 6.65
CA PHE A 73 -14.15 1.35 5.20
C PHE A 73 -14.84 2.54 4.53
N LYS A 74 -16.09 2.83 4.92
CA LYS A 74 -16.85 3.99 4.42
C LYS A 74 -16.13 5.31 4.73
N GLU A 75 -15.56 5.49 5.92
CA GLU A 75 -14.81 6.70 6.27
C GLU A 75 -13.58 6.88 5.37
N ILE A 76 -12.83 5.80 5.09
CA ILE A 76 -11.66 5.83 4.21
C ILE A 76 -12.05 6.20 2.78
N THR A 77 -13.13 5.60 2.25
CA THR A 77 -13.59 5.90 0.90
C THR A 77 -14.15 7.32 0.79
N SER A 78 -14.85 7.81 1.82
CA SER A 78 -15.31 9.20 1.91
C SER A 78 -14.14 10.19 1.86
N ALA A 79 -13.11 9.98 2.69
CA ALA A 79 -11.92 10.85 2.68
C ALA A 79 -11.22 10.87 1.30
N THR A 80 -11.33 9.79 0.54
CA THR A 80 -10.78 9.71 -0.81
C THR A 80 -11.68 10.38 -1.84
N SER A 81 -13.01 10.18 -1.75
CA SER A 81 -14.00 10.78 -2.67
C SER A 81 -14.03 12.29 -2.51
N ASP A 82 -14.01 12.80 -1.29
CA ASP A 82 -13.95 14.24 -1.01
C ASP A 82 -12.71 14.90 -1.64
N ARG A 83 -11.56 14.24 -1.51
CA ARG A 83 -10.30 14.73 -2.10
C ARG A 83 -10.31 14.71 -3.63
N ARG A 84 -11.01 13.75 -4.23
CA ARG A 84 -11.04 13.51 -5.68
C ARG A 84 -12.31 14.02 -6.36
N GLU A 85 -13.20 14.62 -5.58
CA GLU A 85 -14.43 15.26 -6.06
C GLU A 85 -15.37 14.32 -6.85
N TYR A 86 -15.52 13.07 -6.37
CA TYR A 86 -16.51 12.14 -6.92
C TYR A 86 -17.52 11.67 -5.86
N SER A 87 -18.67 11.16 -6.29
CA SER A 87 -19.70 10.62 -5.40
C SER A 87 -19.30 9.26 -4.86
N ASP A 88 -19.17 9.14 -3.52
CA ASP A 88 -18.90 7.87 -2.86
C ASP A 88 -20.17 7.01 -2.69
N LYS A 89 -19.99 5.71 -2.48
CA LYS A 89 -21.08 4.79 -2.14
C LYS A 89 -21.53 4.99 -0.69
N SER A 90 -22.79 4.65 -0.40
CA SER A 90 -23.31 4.68 0.98
C SER A 90 -22.76 3.53 1.83
N LEU A 91 -22.90 3.62 3.14
CA LEU A 91 -22.60 2.50 4.04
C LEU A 91 -23.50 1.29 3.75
N ASP A 92 -24.79 1.52 3.50
CA ASP A 92 -25.75 0.45 3.15
C ASP A 92 -25.28 -0.29 1.89
N TYR A 93 -24.78 0.43 0.87
CA TYR A 93 -24.21 -0.22 -0.32
C TYR A 93 -23.08 -1.20 0.03
N TYR A 94 -22.16 -0.81 0.91
CA TYR A 94 -21.06 -1.69 1.32
C TYR A 94 -21.54 -2.87 2.17
N GLN A 95 -22.55 -2.65 3.00
CA GLN A 95 -23.17 -3.73 3.80
C GLN A 95 -23.93 -4.73 2.92
N ASP A 96 -24.72 -4.25 1.97
CA ASP A 96 -25.42 -5.09 1.00
C ASP A 96 -24.43 -5.86 0.13
N PHE A 97 -23.33 -5.21 -0.25
CA PHE A 97 -22.25 -5.86 -0.99
C PHE A 97 -21.60 -7.00 -0.18
N TYR A 98 -21.30 -6.73 1.10
CA TYR A 98 -20.76 -7.74 2.02
C TYR A 98 -21.70 -8.94 2.14
N ASP A 99 -22.99 -8.70 2.33
CA ASP A 99 -24.01 -9.74 2.47
C ASP A 99 -24.19 -10.55 1.17
N ALA A 100 -24.12 -9.89 0.01
CA ALA A 100 -24.31 -10.55 -1.29
C ALA A 100 -23.11 -11.41 -1.72
N PHE A 101 -21.90 -10.98 -1.45
CA PHE A 101 -20.67 -11.66 -1.87
C PHE A 101 -20.12 -12.63 -0.81
N GLY A 102 -20.43 -12.43 0.48
CA GLY A 102 -19.97 -13.29 1.58
C GLY A 102 -18.46 -13.52 1.54
N ASP A 103 -18.04 -14.78 1.55
CA ASP A 103 -16.61 -15.18 1.55
C ASP A 103 -15.87 -14.82 0.25
N ASN A 104 -16.58 -14.31 -0.77
CA ASN A 104 -15.96 -13.86 -2.01
C ASN A 104 -15.62 -12.35 -2.04
N ALA A 105 -15.71 -11.67 -0.90
CA ALA A 105 -15.35 -10.26 -0.78
C ALA A 105 -14.56 -9.99 0.51
N ASP A 106 -13.38 -9.41 0.38
CA ASP A 106 -12.54 -8.97 1.49
C ASP A 106 -12.48 -7.44 1.56
N PHE A 107 -13.11 -6.87 2.58
CA PHE A 107 -12.91 -5.48 2.98
C PHE A 107 -11.69 -5.39 3.88
N MET A 108 -10.55 -5.08 3.30
CA MET A 108 -9.27 -5.14 3.96
C MET A 108 -8.75 -3.75 4.30
N VAL A 109 -8.25 -3.56 5.52
CA VAL A 109 -7.58 -2.31 5.94
C VAL A 109 -6.13 -2.58 6.31
N ALA A 110 -5.29 -1.58 6.03
CA ALA A 110 -3.91 -1.53 6.49
C ALA A 110 -3.83 -0.65 7.73
N THR A 111 -3.24 -1.18 8.80
CA THR A 111 -3.05 -0.47 10.06
C THR A 111 -1.58 -0.36 10.42
N LEU A 112 -1.25 0.65 11.22
CA LEU A 112 0.10 0.86 11.76
C LEU A 112 -0.01 1.33 13.20
N ASN A 113 0.78 0.74 14.08
CA ASN A 113 1.07 1.26 15.40
C ASN A 113 2.30 2.19 15.30
N PHE A 114 2.13 3.47 15.57
CA PHE A 114 3.22 4.43 15.42
C PHE A 114 4.30 4.29 16.51
N GLN A 115 3.97 3.73 17.70
CA GLN A 115 4.98 3.41 18.71
C GLN A 115 5.84 2.22 18.24
N ASP A 116 5.22 1.12 17.77
CA ASP A 116 5.94 -0.01 17.21
C ASP A 116 6.84 0.42 16.04
N TYR A 117 6.34 1.33 15.19
CA TYR A 117 7.12 1.90 14.08
C TYR A 117 8.32 2.71 14.58
N TYR A 118 8.15 3.56 15.59
CA TYR A 118 9.23 4.32 16.20
C TYR A 118 10.31 3.39 16.77
N ASP A 119 9.90 2.36 17.51
CA ASP A 119 10.81 1.40 18.15
C ASP A 119 11.62 0.61 17.08
N HIS A 120 10.99 0.25 15.97
CA HIS A 120 11.68 -0.35 14.82
C HIS A 120 12.70 0.61 14.20
N LEU A 121 12.35 1.88 14.01
CA LEU A 121 13.28 2.91 13.50
C LEU A 121 14.49 3.07 14.43
N GLU A 122 14.28 3.11 15.73
CA GLU A 122 15.35 3.23 16.72
C GLU A 122 16.30 2.03 16.69
N SER A 123 15.74 0.82 16.66
CA SER A 123 16.52 -0.42 16.53
C SER A 123 17.35 -0.44 15.24
N ASP A 124 16.77 -0.06 14.11
CA ASP A 124 17.46 -0.09 12.82
C ASP A 124 18.49 1.04 12.71
N GLN A 125 18.24 2.22 13.30
CA GLN A 125 19.21 3.30 13.40
C GLN A 125 20.42 2.88 14.25
N ALA A 126 20.20 2.19 15.38
CA ALA A 126 21.29 1.70 16.21
C ALA A 126 22.19 0.68 15.46
N LYS A 127 21.56 -0.25 14.70
CA LYS A 127 22.29 -1.20 13.84
C LYS A 127 23.10 -0.48 12.75
N LEU A 128 22.52 0.54 12.16
CA LEU A 128 23.20 1.36 11.13
C LEU A 128 24.36 2.12 11.74
N GLY A 129 24.19 2.74 12.93
CA GLY A 129 25.24 3.41 13.68
C GLY A 129 26.44 2.51 13.98
N ALA A 130 26.19 1.29 14.44
CA ALA A 130 27.25 0.31 14.67
C ALA A 130 28.04 -0.03 13.37
N ARG A 131 27.34 -0.10 12.22
CA ARG A 131 28.02 -0.29 10.92
C ARG A 131 28.84 0.91 10.50
N ILE A 132 28.38 2.14 10.77
CA ILE A 132 29.11 3.39 10.51
C ILE A 132 30.40 3.41 11.32
N VAL A 133 30.34 3.15 12.64
CA VAL A 133 31.50 3.10 13.52
C VAL A 133 32.53 2.08 13.02
N LYS A 134 32.10 0.89 12.64
CA LYS A 134 33.00 -0.13 12.08
C LYS A 134 33.65 0.33 10.78
N LEU A 135 32.89 1.00 9.90
CA LEU A 135 33.41 1.50 8.64
C LEU A 135 34.39 2.65 8.83
N GLN A 136 34.16 3.49 9.83
CA GLN A 136 35.11 4.57 10.22
C GLN A 136 36.44 4.00 10.70
N ALA A 137 36.41 3.00 11.59
CA ALA A 137 37.61 2.30 12.04
C ALA A 137 38.39 1.64 10.88
N ASP A 138 37.66 1.04 9.95
CA ASP A 138 38.24 0.47 8.71
C ASP A 138 38.89 1.54 7.82
N LEU A 139 38.35 2.77 7.79
CA LEU A 139 38.90 3.89 7.02
C LEU A 139 40.13 4.52 7.72
N GLU A 140 40.20 4.52 9.04
CA GLU A 140 41.40 4.92 9.79
C GLU A 140 42.59 4.01 9.41
N ALA A 141 42.33 2.69 9.26
CA ALA A 141 43.36 1.75 8.83
C ALA A 141 43.68 1.86 7.33
N ASN A 142 42.76 2.31 6.49
CA ASN A 142 42.97 2.48 5.05
C ASN A 142 42.28 3.76 4.50
N PRO A 143 42.83 4.94 4.74
CA PRO A 143 42.18 6.23 4.42
C PRO A 143 41.94 6.49 2.95
N LYS A 144 42.66 5.82 2.04
CA LYS A 144 42.63 6.08 0.60
C LYS A 144 41.52 5.28 -0.14
N SER A 145 40.68 4.50 0.59
CA SER A 145 39.62 3.71 -0.01
C SER A 145 38.41 4.56 -0.40
N GLU A 146 38.35 5.09 -1.60
CA GLU A 146 37.22 5.87 -2.13
C GLU A 146 35.89 5.11 -2.00
N LYS A 147 35.89 3.79 -2.25
CA LYS A 147 34.70 2.94 -2.07
C LYS A 147 34.14 3.02 -0.66
N LYS A 148 35.01 2.91 0.36
CA LYS A 148 34.59 2.99 1.76
C LYS A 148 34.16 4.40 2.15
N GLN A 149 34.80 5.43 1.63
CA GLN A 149 34.40 6.83 1.85
C GLN A 149 32.99 7.10 1.27
N ASN A 150 32.71 6.66 0.04
CA ASN A 150 31.40 6.79 -0.56
C ASN A 150 30.33 6.01 0.22
N GLN A 151 30.64 4.80 0.66
CA GLN A 151 29.76 4.00 1.52
C GLN A 151 29.47 4.68 2.85
N LEU A 152 30.48 5.31 3.48
CA LEU A 152 30.29 6.06 4.72
C LEU A 152 29.34 7.24 4.53
N ARG A 153 29.51 8.03 3.45
CA ARG A 153 28.59 9.14 3.14
C ARG A 153 27.15 8.67 2.96
N GLU A 154 26.97 7.57 2.22
CA GLU A 154 25.65 6.99 1.99
C GLU A 154 25.00 6.52 3.30
N LEU A 155 25.73 5.77 4.15
CA LEU A 155 25.22 5.30 5.43
C LEU A 155 24.95 6.45 6.40
N SER A 156 25.78 7.50 6.42
CA SER A 156 25.54 8.69 7.25
C SER A 156 24.28 9.43 6.82
N SER A 157 24.07 9.63 5.52
CA SER A 157 22.83 10.23 5.01
C SER A 157 21.59 9.39 5.35
N GLN A 158 21.69 8.06 5.26
CA GLN A 158 20.63 7.18 5.70
C GLN A 158 20.35 7.32 7.21
N PHE A 159 21.41 7.44 8.03
CA PHE A 159 21.29 7.61 9.48
C PHE A 159 20.51 8.88 9.86
N GLU A 160 20.81 10.00 9.21
CA GLU A 160 20.08 11.27 9.41
C GLU A 160 18.61 11.16 9.04
N THR A 161 18.28 10.36 8.02
CA THR A 161 16.87 10.11 7.61
C THR A 161 16.05 9.44 8.72
N PHE A 162 16.68 8.64 9.60
CA PHE A 162 15.98 8.05 10.74
C PHE A 162 15.49 9.09 11.74
N ASP A 163 16.26 10.15 11.99
CA ASP A 163 15.87 11.21 12.94
C ASP A 163 14.63 11.96 12.43
N VAL A 164 14.56 12.26 11.13
CA VAL A 164 13.38 12.86 10.51
C VAL A 164 12.16 11.96 10.68
N ARG A 165 12.30 10.67 10.35
CA ARG A 165 11.19 9.71 10.47
C ARG A 165 10.73 9.48 11.90
N LYS A 166 11.67 9.46 12.86
CA LYS A 166 11.33 9.34 14.29
C LYS A 166 10.58 10.59 14.77
N GLY A 167 10.96 11.78 14.31
CA GLY A 167 10.22 13.01 14.59
C GLY A 167 8.79 12.98 14.04
N GLU A 168 8.60 12.49 12.82
CA GLU A 168 7.26 12.28 12.23
C GLU A 168 6.46 11.25 13.02
N ALA A 169 7.06 10.11 13.39
CA ALA A 169 6.41 9.08 14.20
C ALA A 169 6.00 9.62 15.57
N THR A 170 6.84 10.40 16.25
CA THR A 170 6.52 11.05 17.52
C THR A 170 5.28 11.96 17.40
N ALA A 171 5.21 12.77 16.34
CA ALA A 171 4.05 13.63 16.11
C ALA A 171 2.75 12.82 15.92
N PHE A 172 2.81 11.65 15.29
CA PHE A 172 1.67 10.75 15.17
C PHE A 172 1.34 10.04 16.49
N ILE A 173 2.33 9.67 17.29
CA ILE A 173 2.12 9.11 18.63
C ILE A 173 1.41 10.14 19.53
N ASP A 174 1.85 11.40 19.49
CA ASP A 174 1.23 12.50 20.24
C ASP A 174 -0.24 12.72 19.82
N LYS A 175 -0.54 12.54 18.54
CA LYS A 175 -1.88 12.74 17.98
C LYS A 175 -2.82 11.55 18.21
N TYR A 176 -2.33 10.33 18.06
CA TYR A 176 -3.15 9.11 17.98
C TYR A 176 -2.93 8.13 19.14
N GLY A 177 -1.91 8.35 19.98
CA GLY A 177 -1.54 7.43 21.03
C GLY A 177 -0.84 6.17 20.53
N GLN A 178 -0.99 5.08 21.27
CA GLN A 178 -0.30 3.81 21.02
C GLN A 178 -1.23 2.73 20.42
N GLU A 179 -2.29 3.13 19.73
CA GLU A 179 -3.22 2.20 19.11
C GLU A 179 -2.85 1.93 17.64
N ASP A 180 -3.38 0.83 17.09
CA ASP A 180 -3.28 0.53 15.66
C ASP A 180 -4.17 1.49 14.88
N ILE A 181 -3.58 2.37 14.08
CA ILE A 181 -4.29 3.39 13.31
C ILE A 181 -4.52 2.90 11.89
N VAL A 182 -5.74 3.04 11.40
CA VAL A 182 -6.10 2.68 10.01
C VAL A 182 -5.55 3.75 9.07
N LEU A 183 -4.79 3.30 8.07
CA LEU A 183 -4.11 4.17 7.09
C LEU A 183 -4.84 4.20 5.74
N ALA A 184 -5.29 3.05 5.30
CA ALA A 184 -5.89 2.83 3.98
C ALA A 184 -6.77 1.58 4.00
N GLY A 185 -7.66 1.46 3.01
CA GLY A 185 -8.48 0.28 2.83
C GLY A 185 -8.68 -0.08 1.37
N SER A 186 -8.96 -1.35 1.12
CA SER A 186 -9.24 -1.88 -0.21
C SER A 186 -10.28 -2.98 -0.13
N LEU A 187 -11.18 -3.01 -1.12
CA LEU A 187 -12.10 -4.11 -1.34
C LEU A 187 -11.58 -4.99 -2.47
N PHE A 188 -11.40 -6.26 -2.17
CA PHE A 188 -11.11 -7.30 -3.15
C PHE A 188 -12.31 -8.20 -3.32
N VAL A 189 -12.58 -8.62 -4.55
CA VAL A 189 -13.65 -9.57 -4.90
C VAL A 189 -13.04 -10.75 -5.60
N TYR A 190 -13.51 -11.94 -5.29
CA TYR A 190 -12.97 -13.18 -5.79
C TYR A 190 -14.00 -13.95 -6.60
N THR A 191 -13.55 -14.48 -7.71
CA THR A 191 -14.23 -15.55 -8.47
C THR A 191 -13.29 -16.75 -8.56
N PRO A 192 -13.74 -17.92 -9.01
CA PRO A 192 -12.83 -19.04 -9.25
C PRO A 192 -11.71 -18.75 -10.27
N GLN A 193 -11.85 -17.71 -11.10
CA GLN A 193 -10.94 -17.36 -12.18
C GLN A 193 -10.06 -16.16 -11.86
N GLU A 194 -10.53 -15.23 -11.03
CA GLU A 194 -9.81 -13.96 -10.81
C GLU A 194 -10.07 -13.36 -9.43
N ALA A 195 -9.14 -12.51 -9.01
CA ALA A 195 -9.31 -11.58 -7.89
C ALA A 195 -9.31 -10.15 -8.43
N VAL A 196 -10.35 -9.37 -8.11
CA VAL A 196 -10.53 -8.01 -8.57
C VAL A 196 -10.29 -7.04 -7.43
N TYR A 197 -9.36 -6.08 -7.61
CA TYR A 197 -9.20 -4.91 -6.76
C TYR A 197 -10.25 -3.87 -7.17
N LEU A 198 -11.35 -3.78 -6.42
CA LEU A 198 -12.54 -3.05 -6.85
C LEU A 198 -12.61 -1.61 -6.33
N PHE A 199 -12.46 -1.42 -5.02
CA PHE A 199 -12.46 -0.10 -4.38
C PHE A 199 -11.25 0.07 -3.48
N SER A 200 -10.79 1.32 -3.34
CA SER A 200 -9.75 1.65 -2.39
C SER A 200 -9.83 3.10 -1.94
N GLY A 201 -9.30 3.34 -0.75
CA GLY A 201 -9.16 4.67 -0.21
C GLY A 201 -7.97 4.77 0.74
N SER A 202 -7.56 5.99 1.03
CA SER A 202 -6.50 6.28 2.01
C SER A 202 -6.72 7.66 2.63
N TYR A 203 -6.29 7.80 3.88
CA TYR A 203 -6.26 9.12 4.50
C TYR A 203 -5.07 9.93 3.96
N PRO A 204 -5.30 11.21 3.54
CA PRO A 204 -4.27 12.04 2.91
C PRO A 204 -3.04 12.26 3.79
N GLU A 205 -3.21 12.33 5.09
CA GLU A 205 -2.13 12.59 6.05
C GLU A 205 -1.05 11.49 6.11
N PHE A 206 -1.39 10.27 5.69
CA PHE A 206 -0.46 9.13 5.65
C PHE A 206 0.15 8.88 4.25
N ASN A 207 -0.14 9.72 3.26
CA ASN A 207 0.33 9.57 1.88
C ASN A 207 1.72 10.18 1.62
N LYS A 208 2.57 10.33 2.63
CA LYS A 208 3.91 10.93 2.53
C LYS A 208 5.01 9.90 2.28
#